data_3570dc91c33cde812afc44c6452b13dc
#
_entry.id   3570dc91c33cde812afc44c6452b13dc
#
_cell.length_a   1.000
_cell.length_b   1.000
_cell.length_c   1.000
_cell.angle_alpha   90.00
_cell.angle_beta   90.00
_cell.angle_gamma   90.00
#
_symmetry.space_group_name_H-M   'P 1'
#
loop_
_entity.id
_entity.type
_entity.pdbx_description
1 polymer ?
#
loop_
_entity_poly.entity_id
_entity_poly.type
_entity_poly.pdbx_seq_one_letter_code
_entity_poly.pdbx_strand_id
1 'polypeptide(L)'
;AIILGANMIGLMLYDLFNPAEPLKSQGKIDSRWHSLIDSLKLFGTVVIGTLCGFLFKSYLMLPTGINLYVLIVLIFFVGIQLRNNGISLKEAIFNKRGFQTGIVFTFTSLLGGIIAAFVLAMPITQGLAFASGMGWYSLSSVVLTNAWGPVQGSIAFFNDLSREIVSLFVIPLFMRHFRSTAIGITGATAIDCTLPIIQKAGGIEVTPIAISFGFVTNILPPLLLVFFSSIPL
;
A
#
# COMPACT_ATOMS: atom_id res chain seq x y z
N ALA A 1 3.84 9.20 10.07
CA ALA A 1 4.26 10.38 9.26
C ALA A 1 5.72 10.27 8.79
N ILE A 2 6.73 10.05 9.66
CA ILE A 2 8.16 10.05 9.30
C ILE A 2 8.48 8.96 8.27
N ILE A 3 8.09 7.71 8.51
CA ILE A 3 8.33 6.57 7.61
C ILE A 3 7.67 6.83 6.25
N LEU A 4 6.44 7.33 6.24
CA LEU A 4 5.71 7.67 5.03
C LEU A 4 6.41 8.79 4.24
N GLY A 5 6.89 9.84 4.94
CA GLY A 5 7.65 10.93 4.34
C GLY A 5 8.96 10.46 3.71
N ALA A 6 9.71 9.58 4.39
CA ALA A 6 10.93 8.98 3.87
C ALA A 6 10.66 8.17 2.59
N ASN A 7 9.58 7.39 2.58
CA ASN A 7 9.16 6.65 1.38
C ASN A 7 8.79 7.58 0.22
N MET A 8 8.02 8.64 0.48
CA MET A 8 7.66 9.60 -0.57
C MET A 8 8.90 10.24 -1.18
N ILE A 9 9.81 10.75 -0.35
CA ILE A 9 11.05 11.39 -0.82
C ILE A 9 11.90 10.40 -1.61
N GLY A 10 12.15 9.20 -1.08
CA GLY A 10 12.97 8.20 -1.74
C GLY A 10 12.40 7.73 -3.08
N LEU A 11 11.09 7.50 -3.14
CA LEU A 11 10.42 7.11 -4.39
C LEU A 11 10.33 8.26 -5.40
N MET A 12 10.15 9.51 -4.94
CA MET A 12 10.22 10.68 -5.82
C MET A 12 11.62 10.83 -6.43
N LEU A 13 12.67 10.66 -5.63
CA LEU A 13 14.05 10.65 -6.14
C LEU A 13 14.24 9.51 -7.15
N TYR A 14 13.75 8.31 -6.87
CA TYR A 14 13.80 7.20 -7.82
C TYR A 14 13.09 7.54 -9.13
N ASP A 15 11.90 8.13 -9.10
CA ASP A 15 11.15 8.54 -10.29
C ASP A 15 11.86 9.66 -11.07
N LEU A 16 12.55 10.59 -10.40
CA LEU A 16 13.35 11.63 -11.05
C LEU A 16 14.53 11.06 -11.84
N PHE A 17 15.22 10.05 -11.28
CA PHE A 17 16.34 9.38 -11.95
C PHE A 17 15.89 8.32 -12.97
N ASN A 18 14.67 7.81 -12.85
CA ASN A 18 14.09 6.78 -13.72
C ASN A 18 12.70 7.22 -14.22
N PRO A 19 12.62 8.24 -15.09
CA PRO A 19 11.33 8.75 -15.55
C PRO A 19 10.52 7.63 -16.21
N ALA A 20 9.22 7.59 -15.90
CA ALA A 20 8.30 6.64 -16.51
C ALA A 20 7.98 7.08 -17.95
N GLU A 21 7.80 6.12 -18.84
CA GLU A 21 7.24 6.40 -20.16
C GLU A 21 5.86 7.05 -20.02
N PRO A 22 5.51 7.99 -20.92
CA PRO A 22 4.18 8.62 -20.89
C PRO A 22 3.08 7.54 -20.99
N LEU A 23 1.99 7.72 -20.25
CA LEU A 23 0.84 6.82 -20.33
C LEU A 23 0.23 6.87 -21.72
N LYS A 24 0.15 5.72 -22.41
CA LYS A 24 -0.42 5.61 -23.76
C LYS A 24 -1.92 5.83 -23.78
N SER A 25 -2.59 5.43 -22.72
CA SER A 25 -4.03 5.66 -22.54
C SER A 25 -4.25 7.06 -21.96
N GLN A 26 -4.35 8.05 -22.84
CA GLN A 26 -5.04 9.28 -22.50
C GLN A 26 -6.56 9.00 -22.49
N GLY A 27 -7.03 8.29 -21.48
CA GLY A 27 -8.41 8.50 -21.03
C GLY A 27 -8.56 10.00 -20.80
N LYS A 28 -9.68 10.61 -21.28
CA LYS A 28 -9.97 12.02 -21.11
C LYS A 28 -9.37 12.54 -19.82
N ILE A 29 -8.53 13.57 -19.92
CA ILE A 29 -7.89 14.23 -18.78
C ILE A 29 -9.03 14.76 -17.91
N ASP A 30 -9.52 13.93 -17.03
CA ASP A 30 -10.38 14.39 -15.97
C ASP A 30 -9.53 15.35 -15.16
N SER A 31 -10.02 16.56 -14.98
CA SER A 31 -9.31 17.60 -14.25
C SER A 31 -8.87 17.02 -12.91
N ARG A 32 -7.78 17.53 -12.31
CA ARG A 32 -7.31 17.10 -10.98
C ARG A 32 -8.44 17.04 -9.95
N TRP A 33 -9.45 17.90 -10.14
CA TRP A 33 -10.65 17.94 -9.31
C TRP A 33 -11.53 16.67 -9.45
N HIS A 34 -11.68 16.11 -10.65
CA HIS A 34 -12.43 14.85 -10.82
C HIS A 34 -11.73 13.66 -10.15
N SER A 35 -10.41 13.59 -10.24
CA SER A 35 -9.64 12.54 -9.56
C SER A 35 -9.74 12.66 -8.03
N LEU A 36 -9.72 13.88 -7.50
CA LEU A 36 -9.93 14.12 -6.06
C LEU A 36 -11.36 13.78 -5.63
N ILE A 37 -12.38 14.18 -6.42
CA ILE A 37 -13.77 13.83 -6.15
C ILE A 37 -13.98 12.33 -6.14
N ASP A 38 -13.34 11.60 -7.05
CA ASP A 38 -13.45 10.15 -7.11
C ASP A 38 -12.76 9.47 -5.93
N SER A 39 -11.60 9.98 -5.48
CA SER A 39 -10.96 9.54 -4.25
C SER A 39 -11.82 9.84 -3.03
N LEU A 40 -12.47 10.99 -3.00
CA LEU A 40 -13.41 11.35 -1.93
C LEU A 40 -14.65 10.44 -1.90
N LYS A 41 -15.18 10.05 -3.08
CA LYS A 41 -16.27 9.06 -3.17
C LYS A 41 -15.84 7.70 -2.63
N LEU A 42 -14.63 7.22 -2.98
CA LEU A 42 -14.10 5.97 -2.48
C LEU A 42 -13.90 6.02 -0.97
N PHE A 43 -13.29 7.08 -0.46
CA PHE A 43 -13.17 7.31 0.99
C PHE A 43 -14.54 7.37 1.67
N GLY A 44 -15.50 8.08 1.09
CA GLY A 44 -16.88 8.13 1.57
C GLY A 44 -17.53 6.74 1.63
N THR A 45 -17.29 5.89 0.62
CA THR A 45 -17.79 4.51 0.62
C THR A 45 -17.20 3.69 1.78
N VAL A 46 -15.91 3.87 2.08
CA VAL A 46 -15.26 3.20 3.22
C VAL A 46 -15.87 3.69 4.54
N VAL A 47 -16.04 5.00 4.70
CA VAL A 47 -16.67 5.58 5.90
C VAL A 47 -18.10 5.06 6.08
N ILE A 48 -18.91 5.09 5.02
CA ILE A 48 -20.28 4.58 5.04
C ILE A 48 -20.30 3.09 5.38
N GLY A 49 -19.44 2.29 4.75
CA GLY A 49 -19.32 0.86 5.04
C GLY A 49 -18.95 0.58 6.49
N THR A 50 -18.02 1.36 7.05
CA THR A 50 -17.62 1.27 8.46
C THR A 50 -18.76 1.62 9.39
N LEU A 51 -19.48 2.72 9.12
CA LEU A 51 -20.65 3.14 9.91
C LEU A 51 -21.76 2.09 9.83
N CYS A 52 -22.07 1.58 8.64
CA CYS A 52 -23.03 0.49 8.47
C CYS A 52 -22.61 -0.76 9.25
N GLY A 53 -21.34 -1.17 9.16
CA GLY A 53 -20.82 -2.30 9.91
C GLY A 53 -20.93 -2.12 11.43
N PHE A 54 -20.68 -0.89 11.91
CA PHE A 54 -20.83 -0.57 13.32
C PHE A 54 -22.30 -0.56 13.78
N LEU A 55 -23.19 0.08 13.03
CA LEU A 55 -24.62 0.19 13.37
C LEU A 55 -25.36 -1.14 13.25
N PHE A 56 -25.03 -1.95 12.26
CA PHE A 56 -25.70 -3.22 11.99
C PHE A 56 -24.94 -4.43 12.51
N LYS A 57 -23.91 -4.26 13.34
CA LYS A 57 -23.07 -5.34 13.88
C LYS A 57 -23.91 -6.48 14.49
N SER A 58 -25.02 -6.16 15.13
CA SER A 58 -25.90 -7.15 15.76
C SER A 58 -26.78 -7.94 14.77
N TYR A 59 -26.99 -7.38 13.57
CA TYR A 59 -27.84 -7.99 12.53
C TYR A 59 -27.02 -8.63 11.40
N LEU A 60 -25.83 -8.07 11.11
CA LEU A 60 -24.91 -8.60 10.10
C LEU A 60 -23.95 -9.62 10.74
N MET A 61 -24.40 -10.85 10.86
CA MET A 61 -23.51 -11.97 11.15
C MET A 61 -22.73 -12.32 9.85
N LEU A 62 -21.70 -11.53 9.52
CA LEU A 62 -20.83 -11.86 8.40
C LEU A 62 -19.95 -13.06 8.79
N PRO A 63 -19.82 -14.08 7.90
CA PRO A 63 -18.93 -15.20 8.14
C PRO A 63 -17.50 -14.72 8.37
N THR A 64 -16.80 -15.37 9.29
CA THR A 64 -15.36 -15.14 9.47
C THR A 64 -14.64 -15.42 8.16
N GLY A 65 -13.83 -14.46 7.69
CA GLY A 65 -13.06 -14.60 6.45
C GLY A 65 -13.78 -14.15 5.17
N ILE A 66 -14.93 -13.45 5.25
CA ILE A 66 -15.61 -12.91 4.06
C ILE A 66 -14.71 -11.96 3.25
N ASN A 67 -13.80 -11.25 3.91
CA ASN A 67 -12.78 -10.42 3.30
C ASN A 67 -11.91 -11.21 2.30
N LEU A 68 -11.58 -12.47 2.62
CA LEU A 68 -10.81 -13.33 1.73
C LEU A 68 -11.59 -13.64 0.44
N TYR A 69 -12.88 -13.92 0.53
CA TYR A 69 -13.72 -14.17 -0.64
C TYR A 69 -13.84 -12.93 -1.53
N VAL A 70 -14.01 -11.75 -0.92
CA VAL A 70 -14.03 -10.48 -1.66
C VAL A 70 -12.69 -10.25 -2.38
N LEU A 71 -11.56 -10.52 -1.73
CA LEU A 71 -10.24 -10.40 -2.32
C LEU A 71 -10.04 -11.39 -3.48
N ILE A 72 -10.46 -12.64 -3.33
CA ILE A 72 -10.40 -13.65 -4.40
C ILE A 72 -11.17 -13.19 -5.62
N VAL A 73 -12.39 -12.67 -5.44
CA VAL A 73 -13.23 -12.15 -6.52
C VAL A 73 -12.56 -10.95 -7.19
N LEU A 74 -11.98 -10.02 -6.42
CA LEU A 74 -11.24 -8.89 -6.95
C LEU A 74 -10.08 -9.35 -7.84
N ILE A 75 -9.22 -10.24 -7.33
CA ILE A 75 -8.03 -10.72 -8.05
C ILE A 75 -8.47 -11.50 -9.31
N PHE A 76 -9.55 -12.26 -9.26
CA PHE A 76 -10.09 -12.97 -10.41
C PHE A 76 -10.50 -12.00 -11.53
N PHE A 77 -11.24 -10.94 -11.22
CA PHE A 77 -11.61 -9.93 -12.21
C PHE A 77 -10.41 -9.16 -12.75
N VAL A 78 -9.43 -8.84 -11.92
CA VAL A 78 -8.17 -8.24 -12.35
C VAL A 78 -7.42 -9.17 -13.31
N GLY A 79 -7.39 -10.47 -13.03
CA GLY A 79 -6.78 -11.48 -13.93
C GLY A 79 -7.46 -11.52 -15.32
N ILE A 80 -8.80 -11.49 -15.35
CA ILE A 80 -9.56 -11.40 -16.61
C ILE A 80 -9.22 -10.11 -17.35
N GLN A 81 -9.20 -8.98 -16.66
CA GLN A 81 -8.90 -7.67 -17.24
C GLN A 81 -7.48 -7.62 -17.82
N LEU A 82 -6.47 -8.15 -17.13
CA LEU A 82 -5.10 -8.26 -17.63
C LEU A 82 -5.06 -9.10 -18.92
N ARG A 83 -5.70 -10.26 -18.91
CA ARG A 83 -5.75 -11.15 -20.06
C ARG A 83 -6.40 -10.50 -21.28
N ASN A 84 -7.51 -9.79 -21.08
CA ASN A 84 -8.20 -9.09 -22.16
C ASN A 84 -7.38 -7.95 -22.76
N ASN A 85 -6.43 -7.39 -22.01
CA ASN A 85 -5.48 -6.37 -22.48
C ASN A 85 -4.16 -6.96 -22.99
N GLY A 86 -4.06 -8.28 -23.15
CA GLY A 86 -2.88 -8.95 -23.67
C GLY A 86 -1.69 -9.04 -22.70
N ILE A 87 -1.89 -8.70 -21.43
CA ILE A 87 -0.84 -8.74 -20.40
C ILE A 87 -0.82 -10.12 -19.77
N SER A 88 0.32 -10.79 -19.81
CA SER A 88 0.49 -12.09 -19.16
C SER A 88 0.72 -11.93 -17.66
N LEU A 89 0.27 -12.92 -16.86
CA LEU A 89 0.49 -12.93 -15.41
C LEU A 89 1.99 -12.95 -15.08
N LYS A 90 2.80 -13.63 -15.88
CA LYS A 90 4.25 -13.65 -15.72
C LYS A 90 4.85 -12.26 -15.88
N GLU A 91 4.43 -11.49 -16.89
CA GLU A 91 4.87 -10.11 -17.08
C GLU A 91 4.41 -9.19 -15.94
N ALA A 92 3.23 -9.43 -15.38
CA ALA A 92 2.74 -8.67 -14.25
C ALA A 92 3.55 -8.93 -12.98
N ILE A 93 3.89 -10.20 -12.67
CA ILE A 93 4.67 -10.56 -11.47
C ILE A 93 6.13 -10.12 -11.60
N PHE A 94 6.75 -10.32 -12.78
CA PHE A 94 8.16 -10.02 -13.00
C PHE A 94 8.40 -8.66 -13.67
N ASN A 95 7.52 -7.70 -13.42
CA ASN A 95 7.72 -6.35 -13.94
C ASN A 95 8.92 -5.68 -13.27
N LYS A 96 9.94 -5.36 -14.07
CA LYS A 96 11.21 -4.79 -13.60
C LYS A 96 11.00 -3.51 -12.79
N ARG A 97 10.13 -2.60 -13.25
CA ARG A 97 9.87 -1.34 -12.56
C ARG A 97 9.17 -1.57 -11.22
N GLY A 98 8.17 -2.45 -11.18
CA GLY A 98 7.48 -2.78 -9.94
C GLY A 98 8.42 -3.39 -8.91
N PHE A 99 9.28 -4.32 -9.33
CA PHE A 99 10.28 -4.93 -8.46
C PHE A 99 11.29 -3.90 -7.92
N GLN A 100 11.83 -3.05 -8.77
CA GLN A 100 12.74 -1.97 -8.36
C GLN A 100 12.07 -0.99 -7.38
N THR A 101 10.82 -0.61 -7.66
CA THR A 101 10.02 0.22 -6.75
C THR A 101 9.87 -0.45 -5.40
N GLY A 102 9.65 -1.78 -5.34
CA GLY A 102 9.55 -2.55 -4.10
C GLY A 102 10.85 -2.53 -3.29
N ILE A 103 11.99 -2.68 -3.94
CA ILE A 103 13.30 -2.60 -3.28
C ILE A 103 13.56 -1.20 -2.73
N VAL A 104 13.36 -0.16 -3.53
CA VAL A 104 13.55 1.25 -3.10
C VAL A 104 12.61 1.57 -1.94
N PHE A 105 11.35 1.17 -2.05
CA PHE A 105 10.37 1.35 -1.00
C PHE A 105 10.77 0.67 0.32
N THR A 106 11.23 -0.58 0.25
CA THR A 106 11.68 -1.32 1.43
C THR A 106 12.85 -0.62 2.11
N PHE A 107 13.85 -0.24 1.33
CA PHE A 107 15.03 0.46 1.85
C PHE A 107 14.66 1.81 2.47
N THR A 108 13.85 2.61 1.80
CA THR A 108 13.42 3.92 2.32
C THR A 108 12.45 3.79 3.50
N SER A 109 11.67 2.70 3.58
CA SER A 109 10.85 2.39 4.75
C SER A 109 11.73 2.15 5.98
N LEU A 110 12.73 1.28 5.86
CA LEU A 110 13.66 0.97 6.96
C LEU A 110 14.47 2.20 7.38
N LEU A 111 14.96 3.01 6.43
CA LEU A 111 15.59 4.29 6.74
C LEU A 111 14.64 5.22 7.50
N GLY A 112 13.38 5.32 7.06
CA GLY A 112 12.36 6.08 7.75
C GLY A 112 12.08 5.56 9.16
N GLY A 113 12.19 4.25 9.38
CA GLY A 113 12.09 3.62 10.71
C GLY A 113 13.25 4.03 11.62
N ILE A 114 14.48 4.05 11.10
CA ILE A 114 15.67 4.52 11.83
C ILE A 114 15.51 6.01 12.21
N ILE A 115 15.13 6.85 11.24
CA ILE A 115 14.89 8.28 11.49
C ILE A 115 13.80 8.48 12.56
N ALA A 116 12.70 7.70 12.47
CA ALA A 116 11.63 7.75 13.46
C ALA A 116 12.11 7.36 14.85
N ALA A 117 13.00 6.36 14.96
CA ALA A 117 13.59 5.94 16.22
C ALA A 117 14.39 7.07 16.88
N PHE A 118 15.22 7.76 16.10
CA PHE A 118 16.00 8.90 16.63
C PHE A 118 15.09 10.08 17.03
N VAL A 119 14.11 10.43 16.21
CA VAL A 119 13.21 11.59 16.47
C VAL A 119 12.31 11.35 17.68
N LEU A 120 11.85 10.10 17.87
CA LEU A 120 10.92 9.75 18.95
C LEU A 120 11.63 9.17 20.18
N ALA A 121 12.98 9.18 20.19
CA ALA A 121 13.79 8.64 21.28
C ALA A 121 13.42 7.20 21.69
N MET A 122 13.16 6.33 20.71
CA MET A 122 12.85 4.92 20.93
C MET A 122 13.96 4.01 20.39
N PRO A 123 14.02 2.74 20.79
CA PRO A 123 15.01 1.79 20.26
C PRO A 123 14.94 1.68 18.72
N ILE A 124 16.10 1.57 18.06
CA ILE A 124 16.18 1.46 16.59
C ILE A 124 15.42 0.22 16.11
N THR A 125 15.51 -0.89 16.84
CA THR A 125 14.79 -2.13 16.55
C THR A 125 13.27 -1.91 16.50
N GLN A 126 12.74 -1.10 17.41
CA GLN A 126 11.32 -0.75 17.46
C GLN A 126 10.91 0.10 16.24
N GLY A 127 11.73 1.10 15.87
CA GLY A 127 11.49 1.90 14.67
C GLY A 127 11.53 1.07 13.39
N LEU A 128 12.48 0.13 13.28
CA LEU A 128 12.58 -0.80 12.16
C LEU A 128 11.39 -1.76 12.11
N ALA A 129 10.92 -2.27 13.26
CA ALA A 129 9.74 -3.11 13.30
C ALA A 129 8.48 -2.38 12.84
N PHE A 130 8.24 -1.14 13.29
CA PHE A 130 7.13 -0.33 12.79
C PHE A 130 7.22 -0.04 11.29
N ALA A 131 8.43 0.14 10.76
CA ALA A 131 8.64 0.35 9.33
C ALA A 131 8.42 -0.91 8.50
N SER A 132 8.61 -2.08 9.11
CA SER A 132 8.51 -3.39 8.45
C SER A 132 7.07 -3.83 8.16
N GLY A 133 6.07 -3.18 8.75
CA GLY A 133 4.65 -3.43 8.44
C GLY A 133 4.28 -3.08 7.00
N MET A 134 4.97 -2.08 6.41
CA MET A 134 4.85 -1.71 5.00
C MET A 134 3.42 -1.48 4.51
N GLY A 135 2.49 -1.13 5.41
CA GLY A 135 1.08 -0.95 5.10
C GLY A 135 0.20 -2.18 5.38
N TRP A 136 0.77 -3.27 5.87
CA TRP A 136 -0.01 -4.46 6.24
C TRP A 136 -0.43 -4.39 7.72
N TYR A 137 -1.36 -3.48 8.01
CA TYR A 137 -1.77 -3.13 9.37
C TYR A 137 -2.30 -4.32 10.20
N SER A 138 -3.00 -5.27 9.58
CA SER A 138 -3.52 -6.44 10.29
C SER A 138 -2.40 -7.40 10.74
N LEU A 139 -1.36 -7.55 9.93
CA LEU A 139 -0.19 -8.36 10.27
C LEU A 139 0.69 -7.65 11.30
N SER A 140 1.08 -6.40 11.05
CA SER A 140 1.97 -5.64 11.93
C SER A 140 1.38 -5.47 13.32
N SER A 141 0.08 -5.20 13.42
CA SER A 141 -0.63 -5.09 14.69
C SER A 141 -0.55 -6.39 15.50
N VAL A 142 -0.85 -7.53 14.88
CA VAL A 142 -0.85 -8.84 15.57
C VAL A 142 0.55 -9.22 16.01
N VAL A 143 1.55 -9.13 15.13
CA VAL A 143 2.93 -9.51 15.43
C VAL A 143 3.49 -8.65 16.57
N LEU A 144 3.32 -7.33 16.50
CA LEU A 144 3.87 -6.43 17.52
C LEU A 144 3.06 -6.42 18.83
N THR A 145 1.76 -6.76 18.78
CA THR A 145 0.99 -7.02 20.01
C THR A 145 1.54 -8.24 20.75
N ASN A 146 1.83 -9.30 20.03
CA ASN A 146 2.37 -10.53 20.63
C ASN A 146 3.79 -10.34 21.17
N ALA A 147 4.61 -9.54 20.49
CA ALA A 147 5.99 -9.31 20.87
C ALA A 147 6.14 -8.31 22.04
N TRP A 148 5.42 -7.18 21.99
CA TRP A 148 5.66 -6.03 22.86
C TRP A 148 4.41 -5.46 23.53
N GLY A 149 3.27 -6.12 23.35
CA GLY A 149 2.00 -5.75 23.97
C GLY A 149 1.09 -4.85 23.12
N PRO A 150 -0.15 -4.62 23.62
CA PRO A 150 -1.24 -4.03 22.83
C PRO A 150 -0.99 -2.56 22.43
N VAL A 151 -0.21 -1.82 23.19
CA VAL A 151 0.12 -0.42 22.86
C VAL A 151 0.96 -0.38 21.58
N GLN A 152 1.97 -1.21 21.48
CA GLN A 152 2.87 -1.26 20.31
C GLN A 152 2.13 -1.80 19.07
N GLY A 153 1.27 -2.80 19.26
CA GLY A 153 0.40 -3.29 18.19
C GLY A 153 -0.56 -2.23 17.67
N SER A 154 -1.13 -1.40 18.55
CA SER A 154 -2.00 -0.29 18.17
C SER A 154 -1.24 0.79 17.40
N ILE A 155 -0.03 1.14 17.82
CA ILE A 155 0.84 2.09 17.11
C ILE A 155 1.14 1.59 15.70
N ALA A 156 1.49 0.30 15.55
CA ALA A 156 1.72 -0.32 14.25
C ALA A 156 0.48 -0.28 13.37
N PHE A 157 -0.68 -0.62 13.92
CA PHE A 157 -1.96 -0.57 13.21
C PHE A 157 -2.22 0.82 12.64
N PHE A 158 -2.17 1.85 13.47
CA PHE A 158 -2.45 3.22 13.01
C PHE A 158 -1.37 3.78 12.09
N ASN A 159 -0.10 3.38 12.25
CA ASN A 159 0.97 3.75 11.31
C ASN A 159 0.67 3.25 9.90
N ASP A 160 0.28 1.98 9.77
CA ASP A 160 0.04 1.35 8.48
C ASP A 160 -1.32 1.76 7.89
N LEU A 161 -2.36 1.88 8.72
CA LEU A 161 -3.67 2.38 8.28
C LEU A 161 -3.59 3.83 7.78
N SER A 162 -2.82 4.69 8.46
CA SER A 162 -2.63 6.07 8.00
C SER A 162 -1.96 6.16 6.63
N ARG A 163 -1.07 5.23 6.32
CA ARG A 163 -0.46 5.08 4.99
C ARG A 163 -1.52 4.82 3.93
N GLU A 164 -2.42 3.87 4.18
CA GLU A 164 -3.50 3.53 3.26
C GLU A 164 -4.40 4.74 3.00
N ILE A 165 -4.85 5.42 4.05
CA ILE A 165 -5.69 6.62 3.93
C ILE A 165 -5.00 7.70 3.09
N VAL A 166 -3.72 8.01 3.36
CA VAL A 166 -2.95 9.01 2.60
C VAL A 166 -2.78 8.59 1.15
N SER A 167 -2.58 7.29 0.88
CA SER A 167 -2.39 6.78 -0.47
C SER A 167 -3.61 7.05 -1.38
N LEU A 168 -4.83 7.03 -0.85
CA LEU A 168 -6.05 7.33 -1.61
C LEU A 168 -6.00 8.71 -2.27
N PHE A 169 -5.36 9.68 -1.62
CA PHE A 169 -5.22 11.04 -2.12
C PHE A 169 -3.94 11.21 -2.96
N VAL A 170 -2.85 10.56 -2.57
CA VAL A 170 -1.56 10.67 -3.25
C VAL A 170 -1.56 9.99 -4.62
N ILE A 171 -2.21 8.83 -4.76
CA ILE A 171 -2.27 8.08 -6.02
C ILE A 171 -2.71 8.97 -7.19
N PRO A 172 -3.90 9.59 -7.19
CA PRO A 172 -4.35 10.38 -8.34
C PRO A 172 -3.51 11.64 -8.58
N LEU A 173 -2.93 12.21 -7.52
CA LEU A 173 -2.10 13.43 -7.64
C LEU A 173 -0.75 13.16 -8.29
N PHE A 174 -0.13 12.03 -7.95
CA PHE A 174 1.26 11.72 -8.34
C PHE A 174 1.36 10.77 -9.55
N MET A 175 0.31 10.02 -9.88
CA MET A 175 0.34 8.97 -10.90
C MET A 175 0.87 9.44 -12.25
N ARG A 176 0.61 10.69 -12.62
CA ARG A 176 1.01 11.24 -13.92
C ARG A 176 2.52 11.49 -14.01
N HIS A 177 3.13 12.01 -12.97
CA HIS A 177 4.53 12.49 -12.98
C HIS A 177 5.48 11.58 -12.17
N PHE A 178 4.98 11.01 -11.07
CA PHE A 178 5.73 10.20 -10.12
C PHE A 178 5.02 8.87 -9.91
N ARG A 179 5.07 8.02 -10.95
CA ARG A 179 4.30 6.78 -11.00
C ARG A 179 4.72 5.77 -9.93
N SER A 180 6.03 5.59 -9.75
CA SER A 180 6.54 4.68 -8.72
C SER A 180 6.25 5.18 -7.32
N THR A 181 6.23 6.50 -7.11
CA THR A 181 5.80 7.13 -5.85
C THR A 181 4.33 6.87 -5.59
N ALA A 182 3.46 7.11 -6.60
CA ALA A 182 2.02 6.90 -6.49
C ALA A 182 1.65 5.46 -6.15
N ILE A 183 2.34 4.48 -6.75
CA ILE A 183 2.14 3.07 -6.46
C ILE A 183 2.82 2.69 -5.15
N GLY A 184 4.07 3.10 -4.94
CA GLY A 184 4.86 2.68 -3.81
C GLY A 184 4.35 3.15 -2.46
N ILE A 185 3.66 4.31 -2.41
CA ILE A 185 3.11 4.80 -1.14
C ILE A 185 2.03 3.88 -0.56
N THR A 186 1.38 3.06 -1.39
CA THR A 186 0.35 2.12 -0.95
C THR A 186 0.91 0.97 -0.11
N GLY A 187 2.18 0.60 -0.33
CA GLY A 187 2.78 -0.54 0.36
C GLY A 187 2.12 -1.86 -0.03
N ALA A 188 1.87 -2.69 0.96
CA ALA A 188 1.30 -4.03 0.76
C ALA A 188 -0.10 -4.02 0.12
N THR A 189 -0.87 -2.93 0.27
CA THR A 189 -2.23 -2.83 -0.27
C THR A 189 -2.29 -2.59 -1.79
N ALA A 190 -1.14 -2.49 -2.47
CA ALA A 190 -1.04 -2.26 -3.91
C ALA A 190 -1.75 -3.31 -4.78
N ILE A 191 -1.86 -4.55 -4.30
CA ILE A 191 -2.47 -5.66 -5.02
C ILE A 191 -3.91 -5.97 -4.58
N ASP A 192 -4.42 -5.25 -3.60
CA ASP A 192 -5.75 -5.46 -3.06
C ASP A 192 -6.56 -4.15 -2.96
N CYS A 193 -6.64 -3.54 -1.79
CA CYS A 193 -7.53 -2.40 -1.52
C CYS A 193 -7.26 -1.18 -2.40
N THR A 194 -6.00 -0.88 -2.74
CA THR A 194 -5.64 0.30 -3.53
C THR A 194 -5.50 0.02 -5.04
N LEU A 195 -5.50 -1.25 -5.46
CA LEU A 195 -5.35 -1.62 -6.87
C LEU A 195 -6.41 -0.98 -7.79
N PRO A 196 -7.69 -0.95 -7.45
CA PRO A 196 -8.70 -0.29 -8.27
C PRO A 196 -8.45 1.21 -8.45
N ILE A 197 -7.91 1.87 -7.44
CA ILE A 197 -7.58 3.30 -7.47
C ILE A 197 -6.35 3.55 -8.35
N ILE A 198 -5.34 2.70 -8.23
CA ILE A 198 -4.15 2.71 -9.09
C ILE A 198 -4.56 2.55 -10.56
N GLN A 199 -5.42 1.57 -10.86
CA GLN A 199 -5.93 1.35 -12.22
C GLN A 199 -6.75 2.53 -12.74
N LYS A 200 -7.60 3.12 -11.90
CA LYS A 200 -8.40 4.28 -12.28
C LYS A 200 -7.53 5.50 -12.58
N ALA A 201 -6.47 5.72 -11.80
CA ALA A 201 -5.58 6.87 -11.96
C ALA A 201 -4.56 6.71 -13.10
N GLY A 202 -4.07 5.49 -13.34
CA GLY A 202 -2.98 5.21 -14.29
C GLY A 202 -3.35 4.30 -15.46
N GLY A 203 -4.59 3.82 -15.52
CA GLY A 203 -5.03 2.84 -16.51
C GLY A 203 -4.54 1.43 -16.22
N ILE A 204 -4.90 0.50 -17.13
CA ILE A 204 -4.50 -0.91 -17.00
C ILE A 204 -2.98 -1.11 -17.14
N GLU A 205 -2.30 -0.20 -17.82
CA GLU A 205 -0.86 -0.26 -18.08
C GLU A 205 0.01 -0.21 -16.81
N VAL A 206 -0.50 0.37 -15.73
CA VAL A 206 0.22 0.44 -14.43
C VAL A 206 -0.01 -0.79 -13.57
N THR A 207 -0.98 -1.64 -13.91
CA THR A 207 -1.33 -2.84 -13.15
C THR A 207 -0.16 -3.81 -12.97
N PRO A 208 0.65 -4.12 -14.00
CA PRO A 208 1.83 -4.98 -13.82
C PRO A 208 2.84 -4.42 -12.84
N ILE A 209 3.00 -3.08 -12.81
CA ILE A 209 3.91 -2.43 -11.87
C ILE A 209 3.37 -2.60 -10.44
N ALA A 210 2.07 -2.37 -10.23
CA ALA A 210 1.43 -2.52 -8.93
C ALA A 210 1.47 -3.97 -8.42
N ILE A 211 1.21 -4.94 -9.28
CA ILE A 211 1.26 -6.38 -8.92
C ILE A 211 2.68 -6.78 -8.53
N SER A 212 3.68 -6.45 -9.34
CA SER A 212 5.07 -6.80 -9.04
C SER A 212 5.57 -6.10 -7.77
N PHE A 213 5.24 -4.85 -7.59
CA PHE A 213 5.53 -4.10 -6.36
C PHE A 213 4.86 -4.74 -5.15
N GLY A 214 3.55 -5.00 -5.23
CA GLY A 214 2.78 -5.61 -4.16
C GLY A 214 3.25 -7.02 -3.82
N PHE A 215 3.77 -7.78 -4.80
CA PHE A 215 4.37 -9.08 -4.55
C PHE A 215 5.59 -8.96 -3.62
N VAL A 216 6.49 -8.01 -3.86
CA VAL A 216 7.64 -7.73 -2.99
C VAL A 216 7.17 -7.30 -1.60
N THR A 217 6.23 -6.35 -1.54
CA THR A 217 5.74 -5.78 -0.28
C THR A 217 4.77 -6.67 0.50
N ASN A 218 4.41 -7.83 -0.01
CA ASN A 218 3.68 -8.86 0.73
C ASN A 218 4.57 -10.02 1.20
N ILE A 219 5.74 -10.22 0.57
CA ILE A 219 6.70 -11.25 1.02
C ILE A 219 7.60 -10.72 2.16
N LEU A 220 8.07 -9.49 2.06
CA LEU A 220 9.05 -8.95 3.00
C LEU A 220 8.50 -8.64 4.41
N PRO A 221 7.29 -8.10 4.61
CA PRO A 221 6.79 -7.73 5.93
C PRO A 221 6.77 -8.88 6.94
N PRO A 222 6.25 -10.08 6.64
CA PRO A 222 6.27 -11.18 7.59
C PRO A 222 7.66 -11.52 8.08
N LEU A 223 8.64 -11.52 7.17
CA LEU A 223 10.04 -11.84 7.48
C LEU A 223 10.68 -10.75 8.35
N LEU A 224 10.54 -9.49 7.93
CA LEU A 224 11.16 -8.35 8.63
C LEU A 224 10.50 -8.08 9.98
N LEU A 225 9.16 -8.19 10.07
CA LEU A 225 8.43 -8.02 11.32
C LEU A 225 8.88 -9.04 12.36
N VAL A 226 8.91 -10.33 11.99
CA VAL A 226 9.36 -11.38 12.90
C VAL A 226 10.83 -11.17 13.29
N PHE A 227 11.67 -10.84 12.33
CA PHE A 227 13.10 -10.59 12.59
C PHE A 227 13.30 -9.45 13.59
N PHE A 228 12.74 -8.26 13.34
CA PHE A 228 12.95 -7.11 14.22
C PHE A 228 12.20 -7.22 15.54
N SER A 229 11.03 -7.88 15.58
CA SER A 229 10.30 -8.08 16.83
C SER A 229 10.91 -9.12 17.76
N SER A 230 11.76 -10.01 17.26
CA SER A 230 12.49 -11.00 18.07
C SER A 230 13.70 -10.43 18.79
N ILE A 231 14.15 -9.23 18.41
CA ILE A 231 15.28 -8.56 19.07
C ILE A 231 14.76 -7.88 20.34
N PRO A 232 15.35 -8.12 21.53
CA PRO A 232 14.96 -7.45 22.75
C PRO A 232 15.07 -5.93 22.64
N LEU A 233 14.11 -5.20 23.25
CA LEU A 233 14.10 -3.73 23.27
C LEU A 233 15.13 -3.17 24.26
#